data_9606b5b58fcbafe600d9674962c408db
#
_entry.id   9606b5b58fcbafe600d9674962c408db
#
_cell.length_a   1.000
_cell.length_b   1.000
_cell.length_c   1.000
_cell.angle_alpha   90.00
_cell.angle_beta   90.00
_cell.angle_gamma   90.00
#
_symmetry.space_group_name_H-M   'P 1'
#
loop_
_entity.id
_entity.type
_entity.pdbx_description
1 polymer ?
#
loop_
_entity_poly.entity_id
_entity_poly.type
_entity_poly.pdbx_seq_one_letter_code
_entity_poly.pdbx_strand_id
1 'polypeptide(L)'
;MGALGLDVSALPAVSRVDDAPRVVVDGVGKTFGRGDGAGQVLADIRLEIRTGEFLCILGPSGCGKSTLLNIVAGFLPPTSGRVLVDGAPVTGPGAERGVVFQEYVLFPWLTVAQNVEFGPRLKGVPAEERHRLTERYLALVGLTEHAGKLPAQLSGGMKQRVAIARALANAPTIILMDEPFGALDAQTREVMQDELSRIQRVERQTVLFVTHSIREAVYLADRVVVMTSAPGRVKQMFTITLPESRDRFAPEFTRAESEITRVVKEEVAKVHE
;
A
#
# COMPACT_ATOMS: atom_id res chain seq x y z
N MET A 1 -10.19 6.18 -33.98
CA MET A 1 -9.41 5.01 -34.44
C MET A 1 -7.95 5.43 -34.46
N GLY A 2 -7.10 4.76 -33.75
CA GLY A 2 -5.66 5.04 -33.64
C GLY A 2 -5.17 4.71 -32.24
N ALA A 3 -4.97 3.42 -31.95
CA ALA A 3 -4.27 2.99 -30.75
C ALA A 3 -2.82 3.45 -30.87
N LEU A 4 -2.39 4.38 -30.03
CA LEU A 4 -0.97 4.67 -29.79
C LEU A 4 -0.38 3.48 -29.06
N GLY A 5 0.15 2.52 -29.85
CA GLY A 5 0.96 1.43 -29.36
C GLY A 5 2.26 1.99 -28.80
N LEU A 6 2.38 2.08 -27.50
CA LEU A 6 3.65 2.25 -26.84
C LEU A 6 4.43 0.92 -27.01
N ASP A 7 5.51 0.99 -27.74
CA ASP A 7 6.42 -0.13 -27.96
C ASP A 7 7.08 -0.52 -26.62
N VAL A 8 6.62 -1.63 -26.06
CA VAL A 8 7.07 -2.17 -24.75
C VAL A 8 8.38 -2.99 -24.92
N SER A 9 8.94 -3.09 -26.14
CA SER A 9 10.14 -3.91 -26.43
C SER A 9 11.46 -3.25 -26.05
N ALA A 10 11.46 -2.00 -25.61
CA ALA A 10 12.66 -1.24 -25.25
C ALA A 10 12.87 -1.01 -23.74
N LEU A 11 12.25 -1.80 -22.88
CA LEU A 11 12.55 -1.74 -21.45
C LEU A 11 13.88 -2.47 -21.19
N PRO A 12 14.85 -1.82 -20.53
CA PRO A 12 16.10 -2.48 -20.17
C PRO A 12 15.82 -3.67 -19.24
N ALA A 13 16.52 -4.76 -19.48
CA ALA A 13 16.46 -5.98 -18.68
C ALA A 13 16.49 -5.65 -17.18
N VAL A 14 15.61 -6.31 -16.42
CA VAL A 14 15.45 -6.22 -14.97
C VAL A 14 16.84 -6.23 -14.30
N SER A 15 17.36 -5.06 -13.96
CA SER A 15 18.47 -4.95 -13.04
C SER A 15 17.98 -5.43 -11.67
N ARG A 16 18.77 -6.32 -11.05
CA ARG A 16 18.52 -6.91 -9.73
C ARG A 16 17.95 -5.86 -8.78
N VAL A 17 16.85 -6.24 -8.09
CA VAL A 17 16.32 -5.52 -6.92
C VAL A 17 17.53 -5.22 -6.04
N ASP A 18 17.75 -3.93 -5.73
CA ASP A 18 18.80 -3.53 -4.80
C ASP A 18 18.49 -4.24 -3.48
N ASP A 19 19.39 -5.11 -3.01
CA ASP A 19 19.14 -6.02 -1.88
C ASP A 19 19.02 -5.25 -0.53
N ALA A 20 19.29 -3.94 -0.54
CA ALA A 20 19.19 -3.10 0.63
C ALA A 20 17.71 -2.87 1.02
N PRO A 21 17.34 -3.08 2.29
CA PRO A 21 15.98 -2.83 2.76
C PRO A 21 15.66 -1.33 2.71
N ARG A 22 14.55 -0.99 2.05
CA ARG A 22 14.01 0.37 1.99
C ARG A 22 13.38 0.78 3.32
N VAL A 23 12.68 -0.15 3.95
CA VAL A 23 12.08 0.04 5.27
C VAL A 23 12.49 -1.10 6.19
N VAL A 24 12.93 -0.75 7.39
CA VAL A 24 13.25 -1.70 8.46
C VAL A 24 12.37 -1.42 9.66
N VAL A 25 11.60 -2.42 10.08
CA VAL A 25 10.86 -2.42 11.33
C VAL A 25 11.61 -3.33 12.30
N ASP A 26 12.23 -2.73 13.33
CA ASP A 26 13.14 -3.42 14.24
C ASP A 26 12.58 -3.45 15.67
N GLY A 27 12.02 -4.60 16.07
CA GLY A 27 11.53 -4.85 17.42
C GLY A 27 10.35 -3.96 17.84
N VAL A 28 9.52 -3.53 16.87
CA VAL A 28 8.43 -2.60 17.16
C VAL A 28 7.37 -3.25 18.03
N GLY A 29 7.10 -2.61 19.16
CA GLY A 29 5.99 -2.90 20.06
C GLY A 29 5.11 -1.67 20.25
N LYS A 30 3.82 -1.89 20.49
CA LYS A 30 2.86 -0.83 20.82
C LYS A 30 1.90 -1.24 21.92
N THR A 31 1.86 -0.42 22.94
CA THR A 31 0.92 -0.54 24.06
C THR A 31 0.11 0.74 24.14
N PHE A 32 -1.20 0.65 24.30
CA PHE A 32 -2.10 1.75 24.56
C PHE A 32 -2.60 1.72 26.01
N GLY A 33 -2.93 2.86 26.57
CA GLY A 33 -3.33 3.01 27.95
C GLY A 33 -2.15 3.10 28.93
N ARG A 34 -2.45 3.17 30.23
CA ARG A 34 -1.45 3.21 31.34
C ARG A 34 -1.95 2.34 32.50
N GLY A 35 -1.02 1.80 33.29
CA GLY A 35 -1.32 0.97 34.45
C GLY A 35 -2.09 -0.30 34.09
N ASP A 36 -3.03 -0.73 34.94
CA ASP A 36 -3.78 -1.98 34.79
C ASP A 36 -4.70 -2.03 33.56
N GLY A 37 -4.96 -0.86 32.91
CA GLY A 37 -5.71 -0.75 31.67
C GLY A 37 -4.83 -0.75 30.40
N ALA A 38 -3.54 -1.01 30.51
CA ALA A 38 -2.64 -1.02 29.36
C ALA A 38 -2.85 -2.29 28.52
N GLY A 39 -3.19 -2.08 27.23
CA GLY A 39 -3.33 -3.16 26.24
C GLY A 39 -2.17 -3.17 25.24
N GLN A 40 -1.43 -4.28 25.18
CA GLN A 40 -0.40 -4.46 24.16
C GLN A 40 -1.05 -4.88 22.84
N VAL A 41 -0.90 -4.04 21.81
CA VAL A 41 -1.46 -4.27 20.46
C VAL A 41 -0.44 -4.90 19.54
N LEU A 42 0.83 -4.49 19.62
CA LEU A 42 1.93 -5.03 18.83
C LEU A 42 3.06 -5.49 19.76
N ALA A 43 3.69 -6.61 19.43
CA ALA A 43 4.79 -7.15 20.21
C ALA A 43 5.90 -7.67 19.31
N ASP A 44 7.09 -7.05 19.42
CA ASP A 44 8.34 -7.43 18.74
C ASP A 44 8.18 -7.67 17.22
N ILE A 45 7.60 -6.72 16.52
CA ILE A 45 7.48 -6.80 15.06
C ILE A 45 8.85 -6.55 14.44
N ARG A 46 9.32 -7.53 13.66
CA ARG A 46 10.56 -7.46 12.87
C ARG A 46 10.24 -7.80 11.43
N LEU A 47 10.45 -6.85 10.53
CA LEU A 47 10.29 -7.04 9.09
C LEU A 47 11.11 -6.03 8.30
N GLU A 48 11.46 -6.41 7.09
CA GLU A 48 12.15 -5.57 6.13
C GLU A 48 11.35 -5.55 4.83
N ILE A 49 11.29 -4.37 4.20
CA ILE A 49 10.66 -4.17 2.89
C ILE A 49 11.76 -3.72 1.92
N ARG A 50 11.94 -4.45 0.83
CA ARG A 50 12.96 -4.16 -0.18
C ARG A 50 12.50 -3.06 -1.13
N THR A 51 13.44 -2.44 -1.80
CA THR A 51 13.14 -1.46 -2.84
C THR A 51 12.31 -2.08 -3.95
N GLY A 52 11.20 -1.43 -4.31
CA GLY A 52 10.27 -1.90 -5.36
C GLY A 52 9.42 -3.11 -4.96
N GLU A 53 9.51 -3.59 -3.72
CA GLU A 53 8.73 -4.73 -3.22
C GLU A 53 7.29 -4.31 -2.91
N PHE A 54 6.35 -5.20 -3.21
CA PHE A 54 4.97 -5.14 -2.76
C PHE A 54 4.78 -6.11 -1.59
N LEU A 55 4.79 -5.59 -0.36
CA LEU A 55 4.57 -6.38 0.86
C LEU A 55 3.13 -6.24 1.35
N CYS A 56 2.40 -7.37 1.48
CA CYS A 56 1.08 -7.39 2.11
C CYS A 56 1.15 -7.84 3.56
N ILE A 57 0.34 -7.21 4.41
CA ILE A 57 0.08 -7.65 5.79
C ILE A 57 -1.35 -8.16 5.89
N LEU A 58 -1.49 -9.41 6.30
CA LEU A 58 -2.74 -10.10 6.60
C LEU A 58 -2.85 -10.41 8.09
N GLY A 59 -4.06 -10.57 8.58
CA GLY A 59 -4.34 -11.02 9.94
C GLY A 59 -5.77 -10.71 10.36
N PRO A 60 -6.23 -11.28 11.49
CA PRO A 60 -7.58 -11.05 12.00
C PRO A 60 -7.83 -9.57 12.33
N SER A 61 -9.10 -9.19 12.44
CA SER A 61 -9.46 -7.84 12.87
C SER A 61 -8.91 -7.56 14.28
N GLY A 62 -8.41 -6.35 14.50
CA GLY A 62 -7.85 -5.95 15.79
C GLY A 62 -6.41 -6.45 16.08
N CYS A 63 -5.76 -7.20 15.19
CA CYS A 63 -4.39 -7.67 15.41
C CYS A 63 -3.29 -6.59 15.26
N GLY A 64 -3.65 -5.34 14.96
CA GLY A 64 -2.72 -4.22 14.92
C GLY A 64 -2.15 -3.86 13.54
N LYS A 65 -2.70 -4.34 12.43
CA LYS A 65 -2.23 -4.01 11.07
C LYS A 65 -2.19 -2.51 10.78
N SER A 66 -3.31 -1.81 10.99
CA SER A 66 -3.38 -0.35 10.83
C SER A 66 -2.51 0.38 11.85
N THR A 67 -2.35 -0.17 13.05
CA THR A 67 -1.41 0.37 14.05
C THR A 67 0.03 0.31 13.56
N LEU A 68 0.44 -0.82 12.99
CA LEU A 68 1.78 -0.97 12.41
C LEU A 68 1.97 -0.02 11.22
N LEU A 69 1.00 0.06 10.31
CA LEU A 69 1.04 0.99 9.20
C LEU A 69 1.16 2.44 9.68
N ASN A 70 0.40 2.85 10.69
CA ASN A 70 0.48 4.20 11.26
C ASN A 70 1.83 4.49 11.94
N ILE A 71 2.48 3.47 12.51
CA ILE A 71 3.84 3.61 13.06
C ILE A 71 4.84 3.82 11.92
N VAL A 72 4.75 3.05 10.84
CA VAL A 72 5.61 3.21 9.66
C VAL A 72 5.37 4.58 9.00
N ALA A 73 4.12 5.06 8.95
CA ALA A 73 3.77 6.39 8.45
C ALA A 73 4.31 7.54 9.33
N GLY A 74 4.66 7.25 10.58
CA GLY A 74 5.07 8.25 11.57
C GLY A 74 3.91 9.01 12.22
N PHE A 75 2.67 8.55 12.03
CA PHE A 75 1.49 9.15 12.70
C PHE A 75 1.40 8.71 14.16
N LEU A 76 2.01 7.59 14.51
CA LEU A 76 1.98 7.01 15.83
C LEU A 76 3.40 6.57 16.24
N PRO A 77 3.94 7.05 17.37
CA PRO A 77 5.22 6.56 17.87
C PRO A 77 5.07 5.12 18.40
N PRO A 78 6.06 4.24 18.18
CA PRO A 78 6.11 2.94 18.83
C PRO A 78 6.36 3.10 20.34
N THR A 79 5.97 2.09 21.16
CA THR A 79 6.31 2.04 22.58
C THR A 79 7.71 1.45 22.79
N SER A 80 8.13 0.52 21.91
CA SER A 80 9.47 -0.05 21.87
C SER A 80 9.89 -0.31 20.43
N GLY A 81 11.19 -0.47 20.21
CA GLY A 81 11.76 -0.66 18.88
C GLY A 81 11.78 0.63 18.04
N ARG A 82 12.02 0.48 16.77
CA ARG A 82 12.14 1.61 15.83
C ARG A 82 11.76 1.22 14.40
N VAL A 83 11.46 2.22 13.60
CA VAL A 83 11.30 2.08 12.14
C VAL A 83 12.35 2.96 11.46
N LEU A 84 13.00 2.42 10.44
CA LEU A 84 13.92 3.15 9.57
C LEU A 84 13.35 3.16 8.15
N VAL A 85 13.47 4.30 7.46
CA VAL A 85 13.20 4.46 6.03
C VAL A 85 14.47 5.02 5.40
N ASP A 86 15.01 4.34 4.39
CA ASP A 86 16.33 4.66 3.80
C ASP A 86 17.43 4.84 4.88
N GLY A 87 17.41 3.99 5.92
CA GLY A 87 18.34 4.05 7.03
C GLY A 87 18.09 5.16 8.05
N ALA A 88 17.20 6.13 7.78
CA ALA A 88 16.85 7.21 8.67
C ALA A 88 15.69 6.81 9.61
N PRO A 89 15.76 7.15 10.93
CA PRO A 89 14.69 6.82 11.86
C PRO A 89 13.43 7.65 11.60
N VAL A 90 12.27 6.98 11.66
CA VAL A 90 10.96 7.62 11.58
C VAL A 90 10.62 8.25 12.92
N THR A 91 10.61 9.59 12.98
CA THR A 91 10.29 10.37 14.19
C THR A 91 8.96 11.11 14.11
N GLY A 92 8.33 11.15 12.95
CA GLY A 92 7.05 11.81 12.68
C GLY A 92 6.60 11.61 11.24
N PRO A 93 5.49 12.23 10.81
CA PRO A 93 5.04 12.21 9.41
C PRO A 93 6.10 12.79 8.47
N GLY A 94 6.20 12.23 7.26
CA GLY A 94 7.18 12.68 6.25
C GLY A 94 6.66 12.49 4.83
N ALA A 95 7.11 13.37 3.93
CA ALA A 95 6.67 13.37 2.53
C ALA A 95 7.24 12.18 1.71
N GLU A 96 8.24 11.48 2.25
CA GLU A 96 8.83 10.26 1.70
C GLU A 96 7.93 9.03 1.91
N ARG A 97 6.88 9.15 2.71
CA ARG A 97 5.88 8.12 2.98
C ARG A 97 4.52 8.57 2.48
N GLY A 98 4.14 8.09 1.29
CA GLY A 98 2.80 8.32 0.75
C GLY A 98 1.78 7.44 1.47
N VAL A 99 0.62 7.99 1.86
CA VAL A 99 -0.43 7.21 2.51
C VAL A 99 -1.72 7.27 1.71
N VAL A 100 -2.31 6.09 1.47
CA VAL A 100 -3.63 5.91 0.86
C VAL A 100 -4.52 5.25 1.90
N PHE A 101 -5.52 5.97 2.36
CA PHE A 101 -6.48 5.52 3.37
C PHE A 101 -7.67 4.78 2.76
N GLN A 102 -8.36 4.00 3.56
CA GLN A 102 -9.61 3.33 3.20
C GLN A 102 -10.70 4.34 2.76
N GLU A 103 -10.82 5.45 3.48
CA GLU A 103 -11.66 6.59 3.10
C GLU A 103 -10.82 7.56 2.27
N TYR A 104 -10.80 7.52 1.01
CA TYR A 104 -10.02 8.28 0.01
C TYR A 104 -9.36 9.60 0.47
N VAL A 105 -9.88 10.27 1.50
CA VAL A 105 -9.41 11.52 2.14
C VAL A 105 -8.99 12.57 1.11
N LEU A 106 -9.80 12.76 0.06
CA LEU A 106 -9.58 13.81 -0.92
C LEU A 106 -10.05 15.15 -0.36
N PHE A 107 -9.36 16.23 -0.73
CA PHE A 107 -9.79 17.59 -0.42
C PHE A 107 -11.05 17.91 -1.22
N PRO A 108 -12.26 18.02 -0.61
CA PRO A 108 -13.51 18.11 -1.35
C PRO A 108 -13.69 19.43 -2.10
N TRP A 109 -12.96 20.46 -1.73
CA TRP A 109 -12.95 21.79 -2.36
C TRP A 109 -11.90 21.94 -3.47
N LEU A 110 -11.05 20.95 -3.68
CA LEU A 110 -10.05 20.91 -4.75
C LEU A 110 -10.51 20.01 -5.88
N THR A 111 -10.20 20.41 -7.13
CA THR A 111 -10.43 19.54 -8.28
C THR A 111 -9.53 18.30 -8.23
N VAL A 112 -9.76 17.35 -9.12
CA VAL A 112 -8.93 16.15 -9.29
C VAL A 112 -7.47 16.55 -9.53
N ALA A 113 -7.21 17.45 -10.47
CA ALA A 113 -5.86 17.93 -10.75
C ALA A 113 -5.22 18.61 -9.53
N GLN A 114 -5.98 19.48 -8.86
CA GLN A 114 -5.49 20.19 -7.67
C GLN A 114 -5.21 19.25 -6.48
N ASN A 115 -5.98 18.15 -6.34
CA ASN A 115 -5.69 17.11 -5.35
C ASN A 115 -4.34 16.45 -5.63
N VAL A 116 -4.04 16.09 -6.89
CA VAL A 116 -2.78 15.48 -7.28
C VAL A 116 -1.61 16.46 -7.13
N GLU A 117 -1.80 17.72 -7.52
CA GLU A 117 -0.79 18.77 -7.47
C GLU A 117 -0.48 19.25 -6.03
N PHE A 118 -1.34 18.96 -5.06
CA PHE A 118 -1.28 19.54 -3.72
C PHE A 118 0.08 19.34 -3.03
N GLY A 119 0.58 18.12 -3.01
CA GLY A 119 1.85 17.82 -2.38
C GLY A 119 3.07 18.47 -3.08
N PRO A 120 3.24 18.30 -4.39
CA PRO A 120 4.27 19.00 -5.15
C PRO A 120 4.24 20.53 -4.95
N ARG A 121 3.03 21.12 -4.85
CA ARG A 121 2.87 22.55 -4.56
C ARG A 121 3.45 22.93 -3.19
N LEU A 122 3.19 22.13 -2.15
CA LEU A 122 3.73 22.37 -0.82
C LEU A 122 5.25 22.21 -0.76
N LYS A 123 5.82 21.35 -1.63
CA LYS A 123 7.27 21.20 -1.78
C LYS A 123 7.93 22.34 -2.58
N GLY A 124 7.17 23.32 -3.07
CA GLY A 124 7.69 24.44 -3.86
C GLY A 124 8.08 24.06 -5.29
N VAL A 125 7.59 22.92 -5.82
CA VAL A 125 7.87 22.53 -7.22
C VAL A 125 7.31 23.61 -8.17
N PRO A 126 8.08 24.06 -9.18
CA PRO A 126 7.64 25.08 -10.15
C PRO A 126 6.32 24.70 -10.85
N ALA A 127 5.49 25.70 -11.21
CA ALA A 127 4.15 25.49 -11.75
C ALA A 127 4.14 24.62 -13.01
N GLU A 128 5.06 24.82 -13.92
CA GLU A 128 5.17 24.06 -15.16
C GLU A 128 5.49 22.58 -14.91
N GLU A 129 6.40 22.31 -13.96
CA GLU A 129 6.76 20.96 -13.58
C GLU A 129 5.62 20.25 -12.84
N ARG A 130 4.91 20.97 -11.95
CA ARG A 130 3.70 20.44 -11.28
C ARG A 130 2.63 20.05 -12.30
N HIS A 131 2.42 20.89 -13.33
CA HIS A 131 1.45 20.61 -14.38
C HIS A 131 1.81 19.31 -15.11
N ARG A 132 3.07 19.17 -15.55
CA ARG A 132 3.57 17.94 -16.20
C ARG A 132 3.44 16.69 -15.32
N LEU A 133 3.77 16.81 -14.03
CA LEU A 133 3.59 15.71 -13.07
C LEU A 133 2.11 15.33 -12.93
N THR A 134 1.24 16.32 -12.81
CA THR A 134 -0.21 16.09 -12.67
C THR A 134 -0.78 15.41 -13.91
N GLU A 135 -0.45 15.88 -15.10
CA GLU A 135 -0.88 15.26 -16.37
C GLU A 135 -0.38 13.80 -16.45
N ARG A 136 0.90 13.57 -16.15
CA ARG A 136 1.49 12.23 -16.14
C ARG A 136 0.70 11.27 -15.23
N TYR A 137 0.46 11.67 -13.97
CA TYR A 137 -0.20 10.78 -13.02
C TYR A 137 -1.70 10.65 -13.28
N LEU A 138 -2.37 11.67 -13.79
CA LEU A 138 -3.76 11.56 -14.26
C LEU A 138 -3.89 10.63 -15.46
N ALA A 139 -2.96 10.68 -16.41
CA ALA A 139 -2.91 9.74 -17.52
C ALA A 139 -2.63 8.31 -17.03
N LEU A 140 -1.70 8.14 -16.08
CA LEU A 140 -1.36 6.84 -15.51
C LEU A 140 -2.57 6.14 -14.87
N VAL A 141 -3.44 6.90 -14.18
CA VAL A 141 -4.66 6.37 -13.54
C VAL A 141 -5.93 6.50 -14.40
N GLY A 142 -5.81 6.92 -15.67
CA GLY A 142 -6.93 7.03 -16.63
C GLY A 142 -7.96 8.09 -16.25
N LEU A 143 -7.54 9.23 -15.68
CA LEU A 143 -8.43 10.31 -15.21
C LEU A 143 -8.16 11.68 -15.87
N THR A 144 -7.45 11.73 -16.98
CA THR A 144 -7.11 13.00 -17.68
C THR A 144 -8.35 13.83 -17.99
N GLU A 145 -9.41 13.22 -18.53
CA GLU A 145 -10.67 13.92 -18.88
C GLU A 145 -11.47 14.40 -17.65
N HIS A 146 -11.07 13.96 -16.45
CA HIS A 146 -11.73 14.29 -15.19
C HIS A 146 -10.96 15.30 -14.35
N ALA A 147 -9.85 15.84 -14.86
CA ALA A 147 -8.94 16.75 -14.15
C ALA A 147 -9.63 17.94 -13.47
N GLY A 148 -10.64 18.53 -14.13
CA GLY A 148 -11.41 19.68 -13.63
C GLY A 148 -12.57 19.33 -12.68
N LYS A 149 -12.91 18.03 -12.48
CA LYS A 149 -14.03 17.63 -11.61
C LYS A 149 -13.68 17.74 -10.13
N LEU A 150 -14.70 17.96 -9.29
CA LEU A 150 -14.59 17.86 -7.84
C LEU A 150 -14.79 16.41 -7.37
N PRO A 151 -14.26 16.00 -6.20
CA PRO A 151 -14.43 14.66 -5.66
C PRO A 151 -15.89 14.20 -5.56
N ALA A 152 -16.83 15.09 -5.28
CA ALA A 152 -18.26 14.78 -5.20
C ALA A 152 -18.85 14.26 -6.53
N GLN A 153 -18.20 14.56 -7.66
CA GLN A 153 -18.63 14.18 -9.02
C GLN A 153 -18.01 12.85 -9.49
N LEU A 154 -17.26 12.15 -8.61
CA LEU A 154 -16.52 10.94 -8.95
C LEU A 154 -17.16 9.69 -8.31
N SER A 155 -17.05 8.54 -9.00
CA SER A 155 -17.33 7.24 -8.42
C SER A 155 -16.29 6.87 -7.36
N GLY A 156 -16.56 5.85 -6.53
CA GLY A 156 -15.63 5.35 -5.52
C GLY A 156 -14.28 4.93 -6.11
N GLY A 157 -14.29 4.15 -7.20
CA GLY A 157 -13.06 3.76 -7.89
C GLY A 157 -12.28 4.93 -8.48
N MET A 158 -12.97 5.95 -9.00
CA MET A 158 -12.29 7.18 -9.47
C MET A 158 -11.64 7.95 -8.32
N LYS A 159 -12.32 8.08 -7.17
CA LYS A 159 -11.75 8.71 -5.97
C LYS A 159 -10.48 7.97 -5.51
N GLN A 160 -10.51 6.64 -5.53
CA GLN A 160 -9.36 5.82 -5.18
C GLN A 160 -8.17 6.07 -6.13
N ARG A 161 -8.42 6.13 -7.44
CA ARG A 161 -7.38 6.45 -8.44
C ARG A 161 -6.77 7.83 -8.19
N VAL A 162 -7.58 8.83 -7.84
CA VAL A 162 -7.08 10.17 -7.48
C VAL A 162 -6.21 10.10 -6.23
N ALA A 163 -6.60 9.34 -5.19
CA ALA A 163 -5.82 9.17 -3.96
C ALA A 163 -4.45 8.53 -4.25
N ILE A 164 -4.41 7.51 -5.11
CA ILE A 164 -3.17 6.87 -5.56
C ILE A 164 -2.30 7.87 -6.35
N ALA A 165 -2.87 8.57 -7.33
CA ALA A 165 -2.14 9.57 -8.13
C ALA A 165 -1.56 10.69 -7.25
N ARG A 166 -2.32 11.17 -6.26
CA ARG A 166 -1.87 12.18 -5.28
C ARG A 166 -0.69 11.68 -4.44
N ALA A 167 -0.73 10.42 -4.00
CA ALA A 167 0.37 9.83 -3.26
C ALA A 167 1.63 9.72 -4.12
N LEU A 168 1.51 9.21 -5.34
CA LEU A 168 2.60 9.06 -6.30
C LEU A 168 3.24 10.39 -6.72
N ALA A 169 2.44 11.43 -6.90
CA ALA A 169 2.92 12.77 -7.32
C ALA A 169 3.94 13.37 -6.34
N ASN A 170 3.96 12.91 -5.10
CA ASN A 170 4.96 13.29 -4.12
C ASN A 170 6.30 12.57 -4.28
N ALA A 171 6.44 11.65 -5.24
CA ALA A 171 7.62 10.79 -5.39
C ALA A 171 8.06 10.17 -4.05
N PRO A 172 7.16 9.44 -3.35
CA PRO A 172 7.49 8.88 -2.05
C PRO A 172 8.45 7.70 -2.17
N THR A 173 9.24 7.45 -1.12
CA THR A 173 10.09 6.27 -0.99
C THR A 173 9.26 5.00 -0.88
N ILE A 174 8.13 5.09 -0.13
CA ILE A 174 7.17 3.99 0.06
C ILE A 174 5.74 4.51 0.04
N ILE A 175 4.82 3.71 -0.50
CA ILE A 175 3.37 3.93 -0.37
C ILE A 175 2.81 2.95 0.66
N LEU A 176 2.07 3.48 1.62
CA LEU A 176 1.38 2.78 2.68
C LEU A 176 -0.11 2.76 2.36
N MET A 177 -0.74 1.60 2.30
CA MET A 177 -2.15 1.46 1.95
C MET A 177 -2.89 0.67 3.02
N ASP A 178 -3.90 1.29 3.65
CA ASP A 178 -4.74 0.66 4.67
C ASP A 178 -6.10 0.30 4.08
N GLU A 179 -6.32 -0.96 3.76
CA GLU A 179 -7.54 -1.53 3.17
C GLU A 179 -8.12 -0.68 2.02
N PRO A 180 -7.31 -0.28 1.01
CA PRO A 180 -7.71 0.74 0.05
C PRO A 180 -8.90 0.35 -0.84
N PHE A 181 -9.26 -0.93 -0.90
CA PHE A 181 -10.36 -1.44 -1.72
C PHE A 181 -11.59 -1.86 -0.90
N GLY A 182 -11.57 -1.65 0.43
CA GLY A 182 -12.64 -2.11 1.32
C GLY A 182 -14.02 -1.52 1.01
N ALA A 183 -14.07 -0.28 0.51
CA ALA A 183 -15.32 0.42 0.17
C ALA A 183 -15.82 0.18 -1.27
N LEU A 184 -15.10 -0.63 -2.08
CA LEU A 184 -15.46 -0.88 -3.48
C LEU A 184 -16.29 -2.16 -3.62
N ASP A 185 -17.22 -2.15 -4.60
CA ASP A 185 -17.89 -3.36 -5.06
C ASP A 185 -16.89 -4.34 -5.70
N ALA A 186 -17.28 -5.60 -5.84
CA ALA A 186 -16.38 -6.67 -6.28
C ALA A 186 -15.76 -6.42 -7.66
N GLN A 187 -16.55 -5.96 -8.64
CA GLN A 187 -16.09 -5.74 -10.00
C GLN A 187 -15.11 -4.55 -10.07
N THR A 188 -15.47 -3.43 -9.43
CA THR A 188 -14.60 -2.24 -9.34
C THR A 188 -13.30 -2.57 -8.60
N ARG A 189 -13.36 -3.41 -7.57
CA ARG A 189 -12.19 -3.87 -6.80
C ARG A 189 -11.19 -4.64 -7.67
N GLU A 190 -11.65 -5.59 -8.48
CA GLU A 190 -10.78 -6.35 -9.39
C GLU A 190 -10.08 -5.43 -10.39
N VAL A 191 -10.83 -4.51 -11.02
CA VAL A 191 -10.26 -3.51 -11.94
C VAL A 191 -9.20 -2.65 -11.23
N MET A 192 -9.45 -2.25 -9.99
CA MET A 192 -8.50 -1.43 -9.22
C MET A 192 -7.25 -2.20 -8.78
N GLN A 193 -7.37 -3.50 -8.52
CA GLN A 193 -6.21 -4.37 -8.25
C GLN A 193 -5.33 -4.50 -9.48
N ASP A 194 -5.92 -4.72 -10.66
CA ASP A 194 -5.19 -4.80 -11.93
C ASP A 194 -4.45 -3.49 -12.21
N GLU A 195 -5.13 -2.36 -12.01
CA GLU A 195 -4.56 -1.03 -12.19
C GLU A 195 -3.42 -0.74 -11.19
N LEU A 196 -3.59 -1.08 -9.91
CA LEU A 196 -2.54 -0.92 -8.90
C LEU A 196 -1.32 -1.78 -9.22
N SER A 197 -1.53 -3.03 -9.63
CA SER A 197 -0.46 -3.93 -10.06
C SER A 197 0.32 -3.33 -11.25
N ARG A 198 -0.39 -2.79 -12.25
CA ARG A 198 0.21 -2.11 -13.41
C ARG A 198 1.02 -0.88 -12.99
N ILE A 199 0.44 -0.01 -12.15
CA ILE A 199 1.09 1.21 -11.65
C ILE A 199 2.37 0.86 -10.88
N GLN A 200 2.30 -0.09 -9.96
CA GLN A 200 3.44 -0.50 -9.14
C GLN A 200 4.61 -1.00 -10.00
N ARG A 201 4.33 -1.78 -11.05
CA ARG A 201 5.36 -2.26 -11.98
C ARG A 201 6.01 -1.13 -12.78
N VAL A 202 5.19 -0.21 -13.33
CA VAL A 202 5.66 0.93 -14.14
C VAL A 202 6.52 1.87 -13.29
N GLU A 203 6.06 2.22 -12.10
CA GLU A 203 6.75 3.16 -11.21
C GLU A 203 7.82 2.47 -10.32
N ARG A 204 7.88 1.13 -10.29
CA ARG A 204 8.72 0.34 -9.37
C ARG A 204 8.58 0.80 -7.91
N GLN A 205 7.35 1.11 -7.53
CA GLN A 205 7.05 1.68 -6.24
C GLN A 205 7.15 0.62 -5.14
N THR A 206 7.80 0.94 -4.03
CA THR A 206 7.75 0.14 -2.80
C THR A 206 6.40 0.33 -2.14
N VAL A 207 5.71 -0.76 -1.78
CA VAL A 207 4.36 -0.73 -1.22
C VAL A 207 4.27 -1.57 0.04
N LEU A 208 3.69 -1.02 1.10
CA LEU A 208 3.18 -1.74 2.26
C LEU A 208 1.64 -1.68 2.22
N PHE A 209 1.03 -2.83 2.04
CA PHE A 209 -0.40 -2.97 1.82
C PHE A 209 -1.04 -3.76 2.96
N VAL A 210 -2.02 -3.19 3.63
CA VAL A 210 -2.82 -3.86 4.65
C VAL A 210 -4.14 -4.27 4.05
N THR A 211 -4.52 -5.53 4.21
CA THR A 211 -5.83 -6.05 3.80
C THR A 211 -6.26 -7.21 4.70
N HIS A 212 -7.54 -7.53 4.68
CA HIS A 212 -8.09 -8.77 5.23
C HIS A 212 -8.40 -9.82 4.14
N SER A 213 -8.24 -9.47 2.86
CA SER A 213 -8.50 -10.35 1.72
C SER A 213 -7.24 -11.11 1.32
N ILE A 214 -7.24 -12.42 1.54
CA ILE A 214 -6.14 -13.30 1.15
C ILE A 214 -5.95 -13.27 -0.38
N ARG A 215 -7.06 -13.24 -1.13
CA ARG A 215 -7.05 -13.19 -2.59
C ARG A 215 -6.38 -11.93 -3.12
N GLU A 216 -6.62 -10.77 -2.48
CA GLU A 216 -5.91 -9.52 -2.81
C GLU A 216 -4.40 -9.65 -2.55
N ALA A 217 -4.04 -10.18 -1.39
CA ALA A 217 -2.63 -10.34 -1.02
C ALA A 217 -1.89 -11.26 -2.00
N VAL A 218 -2.46 -12.41 -2.36
CA VAL A 218 -1.87 -13.33 -3.34
C VAL A 218 -1.76 -12.70 -4.73
N TYR A 219 -2.76 -11.88 -5.11
CA TYR A 219 -2.76 -11.23 -6.41
C TYR A 219 -1.74 -10.10 -6.54
N LEU A 220 -1.52 -9.32 -5.49
CA LEU A 220 -0.71 -8.09 -5.54
C LEU A 220 0.72 -8.30 -5.03
N ALA A 221 0.90 -9.07 -3.96
CA ALA A 221 2.14 -9.06 -3.21
C ALA A 221 3.27 -9.91 -3.82
N ASP A 222 4.50 -9.49 -3.58
CA ASP A 222 5.71 -10.31 -3.72
C ASP A 222 5.92 -11.16 -2.46
N ARG A 223 5.60 -10.58 -1.29
CA ARG A 223 5.60 -11.28 -0.01
C ARG A 223 4.35 -10.94 0.80
N VAL A 224 3.87 -11.93 1.54
CA VAL A 224 2.72 -11.81 2.43
C VAL A 224 3.14 -12.14 3.85
N VAL A 225 2.89 -11.23 4.78
CA VAL A 225 3.11 -11.40 6.22
C VAL A 225 1.76 -11.68 6.87
N VAL A 226 1.63 -12.82 7.55
CA VAL A 226 0.46 -13.13 8.39
C VAL A 226 0.79 -12.77 9.83
N MET A 227 -0.07 -11.95 10.44
CA MET A 227 0.05 -11.55 11.85
C MET A 227 -0.82 -12.44 12.75
N THR A 228 -0.34 -12.65 13.99
CA THR A 228 -1.13 -13.30 15.06
C THR A 228 -2.28 -12.40 15.50
N SER A 229 -3.26 -12.97 16.21
CA SER A 229 -4.22 -12.21 17.03
C SER A 229 -3.51 -11.40 18.12
N ALA A 230 -4.23 -10.51 18.82
CA ALA A 230 -3.63 -9.61 19.83
C ALA A 230 -2.89 -10.35 20.95
N PRO A 231 -1.65 -9.93 21.29
CA PRO A 231 -0.86 -8.92 20.62
C PRO A 231 -0.33 -9.39 19.27
N GLY A 232 -0.43 -8.51 18.27
CA GLY A 232 0.06 -8.81 16.91
C GLY A 232 1.56 -9.06 16.89
N ARG A 233 1.94 -10.20 16.30
CA ARG A 233 3.32 -10.61 16.00
C ARG A 233 3.38 -11.09 14.56
N VAL A 234 4.55 -11.13 13.96
CA VAL A 234 4.74 -11.87 12.70
C VAL A 234 4.63 -13.36 12.98
N LYS A 235 3.57 -14.00 12.47
CA LYS A 235 3.39 -15.46 12.58
C LYS A 235 4.18 -16.19 11.50
N GLN A 236 3.97 -15.79 10.25
CA GLN A 236 4.60 -16.43 9.10
C GLN A 236 4.70 -15.45 7.94
N MET A 237 5.71 -15.65 7.11
CA MET A 237 5.94 -14.89 5.88
C MET A 237 5.96 -15.85 4.70
N PHE A 238 5.26 -15.46 3.62
CA PHE A 238 5.16 -16.22 2.39
C PHE A 238 5.77 -15.40 1.25
N THR A 239 6.59 -16.04 0.42
CA THR A 239 7.02 -15.47 -0.87
C THR A 239 6.08 -15.96 -1.95
N ILE A 240 5.53 -15.05 -2.72
CA ILE A 240 4.57 -15.36 -3.80
C ILE A 240 5.35 -15.52 -5.11
N THR A 241 5.49 -16.76 -5.55
CA THR A 241 6.21 -17.13 -6.79
C THR A 241 5.24 -17.43 -7.92
N LEU A 242 4.38 -16.46 -8.25
CA LEU A 242 3.45 -16.56 -9.36
C LEU A 242 4.01 -15.89 -10.62
N PRO A 243 3.61 -16.33 -11.85
CA PRO A 243 3.89 -15.61 -13.07
C PRO A 243 3.38 -14.17 -13.01
N GLU A 244 4.00 -13.25 -13.74
CA GLU A 244 3.59 -11.83 -13.75
C GLU A 244 2.13 -11.61 -14.14
N SER A 245 1.57 -12.44 -14.99
CA SER A 245 0.17 -12.39 -15.40
C SER A 245 -0.81 -12.64 -14.26
N ARG A 246 -0.35 -13.31 -13.18
CA ARG A 246 -1.12 -13.62 -11.96
C ARG A 246 -2.57 -14.01 -12.23
N ASP A 247 -2.75 -15.04 -13.10
CA ASP A 247 -4.06 -15.56 -13.39
C ASP A 247 -4.74 -16.07 -12.12
N ARG A 248 -5.85 -15.42 -11.74
CA ARG A 248 -6.64 -15.74 -10.53
C ARG A 248 -7.31 -17.14 -10.57
N PHE A 249 -7.31 -17.78 -11.73
CA PHE A 249 -7.87 -19.11 -11.95
C PHE A 249 -6.80 -20.20 -12.07
N ALA A 250 -5.53 -19.83 -12.10
CA ALA A 250 -4.43 -20.77 -12.19
C ALA A 250 -4.34 -21.66 -10.93
N PRO A 251 -3.98 -22.95 -11.08
CA PRO A 251 -3.80 -23.86 -9.94
C PRO A 251 -2.78 -23.37 -8.92
N GLU A 252 -1.72 -22.68 -9.36
CA GLU A 252 -0.68 -22.10 -8.51
C GLU A 252 -1.25 -20.99 -7.62
N PHE A 253 -2.14 -20.17 -8.17
CA PHE A 253 -2.82 -19.12 -7.41
C PHE A 253 -3.69 -19.72 -6.30
N THR A 254 -4.52 -20.71 -6.64
CA THR A 254 -5.38 -21.42 -5.69
C THR A 254 -4.57 -22.12 -4.60
N ARG A 255 -3.40 -22.66 -4.94
CA ARG A 255 -2.48 -23.30 -3.98
C ARG A 255 -1.94 -22.29 -2.98
N ALA A 256 -1.43 -21.14 -3.45
CA ALA A 256 -0.93 -20.07 -2.59
C ALA A 256 -2.04 -19.51 -1.68
N GLU A 257 -3.23 -19.28 -2.23
CA GLU A 257 -4.42 -18.84 -1.47
C GLU A 257 -4.80 -19.85 -0.37
N SER A 258 -4.80 -21.14 -0.68
CA SER A 258 -5.15 -22.20 0.28
C SER A 258 -4.13 -22.31 1.42
N GLU A 259 -2.84 -22.19 1.11
CA GLU A 259 -1.76 -22.27 2.09
C GLU A 259 -1.84 -21.10 3.09
N ILE A 260 -2.01 -19.86 2.60
CA ILE A 260 -2.16 -18.68 3.44
C ILE A 260 -3.46 -18.75 4.24
N THR A 261 -4.57 -19.22 3.62
CA THR A 261 -5.86 -19.39 4.27
C THR A 261 -5.77 -20.29 5.50
N ARG A 262 -5.02 -21.39 5.41
CA ARG A 262 -4.83 -22.31 6.55
C ARG A 262 -4.21 -21.57 7.74
N VAL A 263 -3.15 -20.81 7.52
CA VAL A 263 -2.44 -20.09 8.59
C VAL A 263 -3.28 -18.96 9.19
N VAL A 264 -4.04 -18.23 8.35
CA VAL A 264 -4.95 -17.18 8.83
C VAL A 264 -6.10 -17.77 9.65
N LYS A 265 -6.71 -18.88 9.21
CA LYS A 265 -7.79 -19.56 9.95
C LYS A 265 -7.35 -20.04 11.34
N GLU A 266 -6.12 -20.52 11.49
CA GLU A 266 -5.57 -20.90 12.79
C GLU A 266 -5.53 -19.71 13.77
N GLU A 267 -5.28 -18.49 13.27
CA GLU A 267 -5.27 -17.29 14.12
C GLU A 267 -6.68 -16.76 14.42
N VAL A 268 -7.61 -16.89 13.46
CA VAL A 268 -9.01 -16.51 13.68
C VAL A 268 -9.66 -17.42 14.72
N ALA A 269 -9.38 -18.71 14.70
CA ALA A 269 -9.91 -19.66 15.67
C ALA A 269 -9.54 -19.27 17.12
N LYS A 270 -8.31 -18.83 17.38
CA LYS A 270 -7.83 -18.39 18.71
C LYS A 270 -8.54 -17.15 19.27
N VAL A 271 -9.20 -16.36 18.43
CA VAL A 271 -9.95 -15.16 18.86
C VAL A 271 -11.32 -15.55 19.42
N HIS A 272 -11.82 -16.74 19.07
CA HIS A 272 -13.15 -17.22 19.46
C HIS A 272 -13.11 -18.26 20.60
N GLU A 273 -11.93 -18.62 21.06
CA GLU A 273 -11.67 -19.37 22.29
C GLU A 273 -11.44 -18.41 23.49
#